data_909ce5092f6bc1dc29b524fd0935ea48
#
_entry.id   909ce5092f6bc1dc29b524fd0935ea48
#
_cell.length_a   1.000
_cell.length_b   1.000
_cell.length_c   1.000
_cell.angle_alpha   90.00
_cell.angle_beta   90.00
_cell.angle_gamma   90.00
#
_symmetry.space_group_name_H-M   'P 1'
#
loop_
_entity.id
_entity.type
_entity.pdbx_description
1 polymer ?
#
loop_
_entity_poly.entity_id
_entity_poly.type
_entity_poly.pdbx_seq_one_letter_code
_entity_poly.pdbx_strand_id
1 'polypeptide(L)'
;MTAIIAIRVNDGIVLAADGRTLIRRNSNGETIAGFDMAGKVFPISHQPAIAFASCGAGSIGGLSMRFIAAELLSSQPSATGHGMRASLESMAALIERRSDEAVCPAHNARPDFDWLVGGYDQETPLPSLWRLQVRHGRPLAPERLDQHLVWAGEGAYAIDRLIGGVAPELLDIIRREVADRPTAERLAKDLCEAGLALRNPRGVVFPYHLLGIAK
;
A
#
# COMPACT_ATOMS: atom_id res chain seq x y z
N MET A 1 -1.91 13.18 -1.52
CA MET A 1 -3.08 12.49 -0.96
C MET A 1 -3.19 11.16 -1.68
N THR A 2 -3.17 10.05 -0.97
CA THR A 2 -3.18 8.70 -1.54
C THR A 2 -4.18 7.86 -0.78
N ALA A 3 -4.94 7.03 -1.51
CA ALA A 3 -5.70 5.93 -0.93
C ALA A 3 -5.05 4.62 -1.38
N ILE A 4 -4.81 3.72 -0.45
CA ILE A 4 -4.44 2.34 -0.73
C ILE A 4 -5.49 1.40 -0.13
N ILE A 5 -5.75 0.32 -0.84
CA ILE A 5 -6.77 -0.67 -0.47
C ILE A 5 -6.12 -2.05 -0.57
N ALA A 6 -6.44 -2.92 0.37
CA ALA A 6 -6.10 -4.33 0.32
C ALA A 6 -7.35 -5.17 0.58
N ILE A 7 -7.59 -6.17 -0.27
CA ILE A 7 -8.70 -7.12 -0.15
C ILE A 7 -8.12 -8.53 -0.13
N ARG A 8 -8.37 -9.25 0.96
CA ARG A 8 -7.99 -10.65 1.11
C ARG A 8 -9.17 -11.55 0.78
N VAL A 9 -8.96 -12.46 -0.14
CA VAL A 9 -9.93 -13.49 -0.57
C VAL A 9 -9.32 -14.87 -0.41
N ASN A 10 -10.12 -15.92 -0.63
CA ASN A 10 -9.67 -17.31 -0.42
C ASN A 10 -8.53 -17.72 -1.38
N ASP A 11 -8.52 -17.19 -2.59
CA ASP A 11 -7.57 -17.51 -3.66
C ASP A 11 -6.50 -16.41 -3.88
N GLY A 12 -6.44 -15.39 -3.00
CA GLY A 12 -5.43 -14.35 -3.17
C GLY A 12 -5.62 -13.09 -2.34
N ILE A 13 -4.83 -12.10 -2.71
CA ILE A 13 -4.91 -10.72 -2.22
C ILE A 13 -4.91 -9.78 -3.41
N VAL A 14 -5.74 -8.76 -3.33
CA VAL A 14 -5.74 -7.63 -4.25
C VAL A 14 -5.22 -6.40 -3.52
N LEU A 15 -4.20 -5.77 -4.06
CA LEU A 15 -3.70 -4.47 -3.63
C LEU A 15 -4.04 -3.44 -4.70
N ALA A 16 -4.62 -2.32 -4.28
CA ALA A 16 -4.96 -1.22 -5.17
C ALA A 16 -4.52 0.11 -4.58
N ALA A 17 -4.19 1.06 -5.44
CA ALA A 17 -3.83 2.43 -5.06
C ALA A 17 -4.20 3.42 -6.16
N ASP A 18 -4.55 4.65 -5.77
CA ASP A 18 -4.64 5.74 -6.72
C ASP A 18 -3.26 6.11 -7.29
N GLY A 19 -3.20 6.53 -8.56
CA GLY A 19 -1.96 6.88 -9.26
C GLY A 19 -1.46 8.30 -9.01
N ARG A 20 -2.15 9.12 -8.18
CA ARG A 20 -1.79 10.53 -8.00
C ARG A 20 -0.72 10.74 -6.93
N THR A 21 0.34 11.45 -7.30
CA THR A 21 1.37 11.93 -6.38
C THR A 21 1.46 13.45 -6.44
N LEU A 22 1.52 14.09 -5.27
CA LEU A 22 1.69 15.54 -5.15
C LEU A 22 3.09 15.83 -4.61
N ILE A 23 3.79 16.74 -5.27
CA ILE A 23 5.01 17.35 -4.75
C ILE A 23 4.62 18.63 -4.01
N ARG A 24 4.95 18.71 -2.73
CA ARG A 24 4.69 19.86 -1.89
C ARG A 24 6.00 20.56 -1.53
N ARG A 25 5.96 21.88 -1.41
CA ARG A 25 7.06 22.67 -0.86
C ARG A 25 7.11 22.47 0.66
N ASN A 26 8.28 22.09 1.17
CA ASN A 26 8.42 21.78 2.60
C ASN A 26 8.15 22.98 3.52
N SER A 27 8.38 24.21 3.03
CA SER A 27 8.28 25.43 3.85
C SER A 27 6.85 25.83 4.23
N ASN A 28 5.86 25.52 3.37
CA ASN A 28 4.47 25.96 3.56
C ASN A 28 3.41 24.92 3.16
N GLY A 29 3.83 23.72 2.76
CA GLY A 29 2.93 22.67 2.31
C GLY A 29 2.24 22.94 0.96
N GLU A 30 2.64 23.99 0.25
CA GLU A 30 2.08 24.34 -1.05
C GLU A 30 2.36 23.24 -2.09
N THR A 31 1.33 22.83 -2.83
CA THR A 31 1.49 21.88 -3.94
C THR A 31 2.12 22.59 -5.14
N ILE A 32 3.33 22.19 -5.52
CA ILE A 32 4.08 22.76 -6.65
C ILE A 32 3.95 21.93 -7.92
N ALA A 33 3.65 20.63 -7.82
CA ALA A 33 3.43 19.74 -8.96
C ALA A 33 2.57 18.55 -8.58
N GLY A 34 1.95 17.93 -9.57
CA GLY A 34 1.20 16.67 -9.42
C GLY A 34 1.47 15.75 -10.60
N PHE A 35 1.55 14.45 -10.33
CA PHE A 35 1.71 13.38 -11.31
C PHE A 35 0.60 12.36 -11.11
N ASP A 36 -0.06 11.98 -12.20
CA ASP A 36 -1.22 11.06 -12.16
C ASP A 36 -0.87 9.60 -12.51
N MET A 37 0.41 9.31 -12.81
CA MET A 37 0.88 7.99 -13.21
C MET A 37 1.93 7.40 -12.26
N ALA A 38 1.94 7.82 -11.01
CA ALA A 38 2.89 7.30 -10.03
C ALA A 38 2.52 5.89 -9.59
N GLY A 39 3.38 4.92 -9.86
CA GLY A 39 3.23 3.56 -9.32
C GLY A 39 3.28 3.59 -7.80
N LYS A 40 2.34 2.90 -7.14
CA LYS A 40 2.25 2.81 -5.68
C LYS A 40 2.00 1.39 -5.19
N VAL A 41 1.87 0.43 -6.11
CA VAL A 41 1.78 -1.00 -5.81
C VAL A 41 2.97 -1.68 -6.44
N PHE A 42 3.73 -2.44 -5.65
CA PHE A 42 5.02 -2.98 -6.05
C PHE A 42 5.18 -4.42 -5.58
N PRO A 43 5.57 -5.35 -6.48
CA PRO A 43 6.04 -6.67 -6.07
C PRO A 43 7.41 -6.55 -5.39
N ILE A 44 7.64 -7.41 -4.39
CA ILE A 44 8.94 -7.52 -3.70
C ILE A 44 9.46 -8.95 -3.66
N SER A 45 8.61 -9.94 -3.96
CA SER A 45 9.00 -11.33 -4.15
C SER A 45 8.02 -12.01 -5.10
N HIS A 46 8.52 -12.96 -5.86
CA HIS A 46 7.71 -13.81 -6.76
C HIS A 46 7.47 -15.20 -6.17
N GLN A 47 8.36 -15.65 -5.28
CA GLN A 47 8.27 -16.98 -4.66
C GLN A 47 8.80 -16.93 -3.21
N PRO A 48 7.90 -16.86 -2.21
CA PRO A 48 6.43 -16.71 -2.32
C PRO A 48 6.05 -15.34 -2.90
N ALA A 49 4.88 -15.25 -3.51
CA ALA A 49 4.40 -13.99 -4.07
C ALA A 49 4.05 -13.00 -2.95
N ILE A 50 4.78 -11.88 -2.89
CA ILE A 50 4.60 -10.82 -1.89
C ILE A 50 4.69 -9.48 -2.61
N ALA A 51 3.79 -8.56 -2.24
CA ALA A 51 3.79 -7.19 -2.75
C ALA A 51 3.33 -6.20 -1.67
N PHE A 52 3.56 -4.90 -1.90
CA PHE A 52 3.03 -3.85 -1.04
C PHE A 52 2.38 -2.72 -1.84
N ALA A 53 1.41 -2.07 -1.20
CA ALA A 53 0.85 -0.79 -1.62
C ALA A 53 1.31 0.30 -0.65
N SER A 54 1.71 1.48 -1.17
CA SER A 54 2.31 2.57 -0.38
C SER A 54 1.46 3.84 -0.41
N CYS A 55 1.27 4.47 0.78
CA CYS A 55 0.70 5.80 0.92
C CYS A 55 1.50 6.66 1.91
N GLY A 56 1.47 7.96 1.74
CA GLY A 56 2.25 8.93 2.51
C GLY A 56 3.46 9.43 1.73
N ALA A 57 4.66 9.40 2.29
CA ALA A 57 5.87 9.84 1.62
C ALA A 57 6.14 9.01 0.35
N GLY A 58 6.44 9.68 -0.76
CA GLY A 58 6.74 9.05 -2.05
C GLY A 58 8.20 8.61 -2.22
N SER A 59 9.05 8.90 -1.23
CA SER A 59 10.49 8.61 -1.26
C SER A 59 11.05 8.38 0.15
N ILE A 60 12.13 7.62 0.21
CA ILE A 60 12.94 7.39 1.41
C ILE A 60 14.39 7.68 1.02
N GLY A 61 15.08 8.56 1.74
CA GLY A 61 16.48 8.87 1.42
C GLY A 61 16.70 9.48 0.03
N GLY A 62 15.69 10.19 -0.51
CA GLY A 62 15.75 10.69 -1.88
C GLY A 62 15.46 9.63 -2.97
N LEU A 63 15.34 8.37 -2.60
CA LEU A 63 14.99 7.29 -3.53
C LEU A 63 13.46 7.12 -3.58
N SER A 64 12.88 7.05 -4.79
CA SER A 64 11.44 6.80 -4.96
C SER A 64 11.05 5.41 -4.45
N MET A 65 9.77 5.22 -4.10
CA MET A 65 9.25 3.90 -3.67
C MET A 65 9.48 2.80 -4.71
N ARG A 66 9.56 3.15 -5.99
CA ARG A 66 9.89 2.21 -7.06
C ARG A 66 11.33 1.67 -6.93
N PHE A 67 12.30 2.53 -6.60
CA PHE A 67 13.69 2.11 -6.37
C PHE A 67 13.81 1.27 -5.11
N ILE A 68 13.10 1.65 -4.03
CA ILE A 68 13.04 0.86 -2.80
C ILE A 68 12.48 -0.54 -3.07
N ALA A 69 11.40 -0.64 -3.83
CA ALA A 69 10.81 -1.93 -4.23
C ALA A 69 11.78 -2.77 -5.08
N ALA A 70 12.47 -2.16 -6.04
CA ALA A 70 13.48 -2.84 -6.85
C ALA A 70 14.66 -3.34 -6.02
N GLU A 71 15.10 -2.57 -5.03
CA GLU A 71 16.15 -2.98 -4.09
C GLU A 71 15.68 -4.17 -3.22
N LEU A 72 14.45 -4.13 -2.70
CA LEU A 72 13.86 -5.25 -1.97
C LEU A 72 13.80 -6.50 -2.83
N LEU A 73 13.31 -6.38 -4.07
CA LEU A 73 13.21 -7.50 -5.00
C LEU A 73 14.57 -8.11 -5.34
N SER A 74 15.60 -7.27 -5.51
CA SER A 74 16.97 -7.72 -5.84
C SER A 74 17.72 -8.28 -4.63
N SER A 75 17.38 -7.86 -3.43
CA SER A 75 18.03 -8.31 -2.19
C SER A 75 17.42 -9.60 -1.63
N GLN A 76 16.28 -10.04 -2.15
CA GLN A 76 15.70 -11.32 -1.75
C GLN A 76 16.63 -12.45 -2.20
N PRO A 77 17.16 -13.26 -1.29
CA PRO A 77 17.92 -14.42 -1.69
C PRO A 77 17.02 -15.34 -2.52
N SER A 78 17.54 -15.81 -3.65
CA SER A 78 16.86 -16.77 -4.55
C SER A 78 16.57 -18.13 -3.90
N ALA A 79 16.88 -18.29 -2.62
CA ALA A 79 16.67 -19.51 -1.88
C ALA A 79 15.23 -19.56 -1.31
N THR A 80 14.50 -20.54 -1.75
CA THR A 80 13.30 -21.10 -1.13
C THR A 80 13.42 -21.09 0.40
N GLY A 81 12.68 -20.22 1.10
CA GLY A 81 12.69 -20.25 2.56
C GLY A 81 12.34 -18.96 3.30
N HIS A 82 12.15 -17.84 2.61
CA HIS A 82 11.82 -16.60 3.30
C HIS A 82 10.30 -16.38 3.29
N GLY A 83 9.66 -16.64 4.42
CA GLY A 83 8.25 -16.35 4.63
C GLY A 83 7.95 -14.85 4.74
N MET A 84 6.68 -14.53 4.86
CA MET A 84 6.18 -13.15 4.98
C MET A 84 6.89 -12.38 6.11
N ARG A 85 7.13 -13.01 7.25
CA ARG A 85 7.79 -12.39 8.39
C ARG A 85 9.22 -11.92 8.06
N ALA A 86 10.02 -12.77 7.44
CA ALA A 86 11.39 -12.41 7.05
C ALA A 86 11.41 -11.28 6.00
N SER A 87 10.42 -11.27 5.09
CA SER A 87 10.24 -10.16 4.14
C SER A 87 9.91 -8.84 4.86
N LEU A 88 9.02 -8.85 5.85
CA LEU A 88 8.68 -7.67 6.65
C LEU A 88 9.88 -7.16 7.46
N GLU A 89 10.68 -8.06 8.03
CA GLU A 89 11.92 -7.70 8.74
C GLU A 89 12.94 -7.07 7.79
N SER A 90 13.10 -7.62 6.59
CA SER A 90 13.97 -7.05 5.54
C SER A 90 13.49 -5.69 5.07
N MET A 91 12.18 -5.50 4.91
CA MET A 91 11.58 -4.20 4.58
C MET A 91 11.86 -3.16 5.68
N ALA A 92 11.65 -3.52 6.94
CA ALA A 92 11.91 -2.64 8.08
C ALA A 92 13.39 -2.23 8.15
N ALA A 93 14.31 -3.19 8.03
CA ALA A 93 15.74 -2.93 8.04
C ALA A 93 16.20 -2.02 6.88
N LEU A 94 15.66 -2.22 5.67
CA LEU A 94 15.94 -1.36 4.52
C LEU A 94 15.45 0.07 4.76
N ILE A 95 14.21 0.24 5.25
CA ILE A 95 13.62 1.55 5.54
C ILE A 95 14.48 2.29 6.57
N GLU A 96 14.88 1.63 7.65
CA GLU A 96 15.70 2.20 8.70
C GLU A 96 17.05 2.67 8.16
N ARG A 97 17.76 1.80 7.44
CA ARG A 97 19.04 2.14 6.80
C ARG A 97 18.89 3.35 5.86
N ARG A 98 17.91 3.34 4.95
CA ARG A 98 17.70 4.42 3.99
C ARG A 98 17.25 5.72 4.64
N SER A 99 16.51 5.65 5.72
CA SER A 99 16.12 6.83 6.50
C SER A 99 17.32 7.45 7.24
N ASP A 100 18.26 6.64 7.71
CA ASP A 100 19.47 7.13 8.37
C ASP A 100 20.50 7.70 7.39
N GLU A 101 20.65 7.08 6.21
CA GLU A 101 21.50 7.59 5.12
C GLU A 101 21.01 8.96 4.60
N ALA A 102 19.71 9.23 4.71
CA ALA A 102 19.05 10.43 4.18
C ALA A 102 19.20 11.68 5.05
N VAL A 103 19.90 11.64 6.15
CA VAL A 103 20.06 12.80 7.05
C VAL A 103 20.92 13.89 6.39
N CYS A 104 20.31 14.60 5.45
CA CYS A 104 20.79 15.92 5.06
C CYS A 104 20.36 16.92 6.14
N PRO A 105 21.27 17.62 6.82
CA PRO A 105 20.94 18.56 7.90
C PRO A 105 19.93 19.66 7.50
N ALA A 106 19.81 19.95 6.21
CA ALA A 106 18.87 20.94 5.68
C ALA A 106 17.43 20.44 5.54
N HIS A 107 17.16 19.14 5.65
CA HIS A 107 15.85 18.53 5.44
C HIS A 107 15.54 17.51 6.54
N ASN A 108 15.33 17.99 7.76
CA ASN A 108 15.03 17.16 8.94
C ASN A 108 13.68 16.42 8.91
N ALA A 109 12.94 16.48 7.81
CA ALA A 109 11.68 15.77 7.70
C ALA A 109 11.93 14.29 7.39
N ARG A 110 11.97 13.46 8.43
CA ARG A 110 11.94 12.01 8.26
C ARG A 110 10.58 11.60 7.69
N PRO A 111 10.55 10.63 6.75
CA PRO A 111 9.31 10.27 6.07
C PRO A 111 8.32 9.57 6.99
N ASP A 112 7.05 9.91 6.83
CA ASP A 112 5.91 9.19 7.38
C ASP A 112 5.13 8.54 6.24
N PHE A 113 4.90 7.22 6.33
CA PHE A 113 4.13 6.49 5.35
C PHE A 113 3.58 5.18 5.94
N ASP A 114 2.60 4.61 5.26
CA ASP A 114 2.05 3.30 5.55
C ASP A 114 2.19 2.40 4.31
N TRP A 115 2.57 1.14 4.55
CA TRP A 115 2.51 0.06 3.57
C TRP A 115 1.48 -0.97 3.99
N LEU A 116 0.58 -1.34 3.06
CA LEU A 116 -0.20 -2.56 3.14
C LEU A 116 0.56 -3.64 2.38
N VAL A 117 0.97 -4.69 3.06
CA VAL A 117 1.79 -5.77 2.52
C VAL A 117 0.94 -7.03 2.46
N GLY A 118 0.81 -7.58 1.27
CA GLY A 118 0.04 -8.78 1.04
C GLY A 118 0.88 -9.88 0.39
N GLY A 119 0.60 -11.14 0.74
CA GLY A 119 1.28 -12.27 0.13
C GLY A 119 1.05 -13.58 0.85
N TYR A 120 1.81 -14.56 0.44
CA TYR A 120 1.73 -15.91 1.00
C TYR A 120 2.89 -16.16 1.94
N ASP A 121 2.60 -16.87 3.02
CA ASP A 121 3.61 -17.48 3.87
C ASP A 121 3.88 -18.90 3.36
N GLN A 122 5.11 -19.37 3.52
CA GLN A 122 5.44 -20.75 3.15
C GLN A 122 4.76 -21.78 4.05
N GLU A 123 4.50 -21.39 5.30
CA GLU A 123 3.93 -22.28 6.32
C GLU A 123 2.41 -22.44 6.19
N THR A 124 1.74 -21.49 5.51
CA THR A 124 0.29 -21.51 5.40
C THR A 124 -0.17 -21.36 3.95
N PRO A 125 -1.18 -22.14 3.51
CA PRO A 125 -1.73 -22.01 2.15
C PRO A 125 -2.58 -20.75 1.98
N LEU A 126 -2.90 -20.06 3.07
CA LEU A 126 -3.77 -18.90 3.08
C LEU A 126 -2.95 -17.61 2.93
N PRO A 127 -3.46 -16.65 2.16
CA PRO A 127 -2.82 -15.35 2.03
C PRO A 127 -2.89 -14.57 3.35
N SER A 128 -1.84 -13.83 3.65
CA SER A 128 -1.75 -12.98 4.83
C SER A 128 -1.62 -11.51 4.44
N LEU A 129 -2.24 -10.64 5.22
CA LEU A 129 -2.22 -9.20 5.05
C LEU A 129 -1.61 -8.54 6.29
N TRP A 130 -0.72 -7.59 6.04
CA TRP A 130 0.03 -6.90 7.08
C TRP A 130 0.06 -5.40 6.83
N ARG A 131 0.23 -4.63 7.90
CA ARG A 131 0.53 -3.21 7.85
C ARG A 131 1.93 -2.96 8.40
N LEU A 132 2.74 -2.23 7.66
CA LEU A 132 4.00 -1.68 8.12
C LEU A 132 3.90 -0.16 8.11
N GLN A 133 3.91 0.42 9.31
CA GLN A 133 3.86 1.86 9.49
C GLN A 133 5.26 2.41 9.73
N VAL A 134 5.55 3.53 9.11
CA VAL A 134 6.79 4.28 9.35
C VAL A 134 6.43 5.65 9.88
N ARG A 135 7.00 6.00 11.03
CA ARG A 135 6.81 7.29 11.68
C ARG A 135 8.17 7.91 11.97
N HIS A 136 8.35 9.14 11.51
CA HIS A 136 9.63 9.84 11.61
C HIS A 136 10.81 9.02 11.10
N GLY A 137 10.62 8.33 9.97
CA GLY A 137 11.63 7.48 9.33
C GLY A 137 11.96 6.19 10.08
N ARG A 138 11.21 5.84 11.13
CA ARG A 138 11.38 4.60 11.88
C ARG A 138 10.21 3.66 11.66
N PRO A 139 10.48 2.40 11.25
CA PRO A 139 9.42 1.40 11.12
C PRO A 139 8.91 1.01 12.51
N LEU A 140 7.59 0.92 12.63
CA LEU A 140 6.94 0.30 13.78
C LEU A 140 6.89 -1.22 13.58
N ALA A 141 6.60 -1.94 14.66
CA ALA A 141 6.40 -3.39 14.56
C ALA A 141 5.30 -3.70 13.53
N PRO A 142 5.53 -4.65 12.59
CA PRO A 142 4.53 -5.03 11.63
C PRO A 142 3.28 -5.58 12.31
N GLU A 143 2.12 -5.10 11.88
CA GLU A 143 0.81 -5.51 12.39
C GLU A 143 0.16 -6.48 11.40
N ARG A 144 -0.21 -7.68 11.86
CA ARG A 144 -1.02 -8.60 11.06
C ARG A 144 -2.47 -8.13 11.07
N LEU A 145 -3.08 -8.11 9.89
CA LEU A 145 -4.45 -7.67 9.72
C LEU A 145 -5.36 -8.87 9.47
N ASP A 146 -6.35 -9.04 10.33
CA ASP A 146 -7.32 -10.15 10.21
C ASP A 146 -8.53 -9.78 9.35
N GLN A 147 -8.71 -8.48 9.07
CA GLN A 147 -9.77 -7.98 8.22
C GLN A 147 -9.59 -8.43 6.77
N HIS A 148 -10.71 -8.70 6.08
CA HIS A 148 -10.73 -9.03 4.66
C HIS A 148 -10.57 -7.80 3.75
N LEU A 149 -10.99 -6.64 4.22
CA LEU A 149 -10.90 -5.36 3.52
C LEU A 149 -10.24 -4.34 4.44
N VAL A 150 -9.14 -3.76 3.99
CA VAL A 150 -8.38 -2.73 4.71
C VAL A 150 -8.00 -1.61 3.75
N TRP A 151 -7.98 -0.40 4.26
CA TRP A 151 -7.53 0.79 3.53
C TRP A 151 -6.68 1.69 4.43
N ALA A 152 -5.85 2.51 3.79
CA ALA A 152 -5.00 3.46 4.49
C ALA A 152 -4.74 4.71 3.62
N GLY A 153 -4.15 5.73 4.24
CA GLY A 153 -3.79 6.99 3.61
C GLY A 153 -4.83 8.09 3.82
N GLU A 154 -4.54 9.27 3.29
CA GLU A 154 -5.46 10.42 3.39
C GLU A 154 -6.79 10.19 2.66
N GLY A 155 -6.82 9.22 1.72
CA GLY A 155 -8.01 8.73 1.04
C GLY A 155 -8.92 7.86 1.91
N ALA A 156 -8.39 7.32 2.99
CA ALA A 156 -9.10 6.49 3.93
C ALA A 156 -10.41 7.13 4.41
N TYR A 157 -10.38 8.42 4.75
CA TYR A 157 -11.58 9.15 5.18
C TYR A 157 -12.72 9.14 4.16
N ALA A 158 -12.41 9.23 2.86
CA ALA A 158 -13.44 9.18 1.82
C ALA A 158 -14.02 7.75 1.70
N ILE A 159 -13.18 6.74 1.85
CA ILE A 159 -13.59 5.33 1.86
C ILE A 159 -14.39 5.03 3.13
N ASP A 160 -13.94 5.52 4.30
CA ASP A 160 -14.69 5.41 5.56
C ASP A 160 -16.09 6.01 5.46
N ARG A 161 -16.23 7.18 4.82
CA ARG A 161 -17.54 7.79 4.59
C ARG A 161 -18.40 7.03 3.59
N LEU A 162 -17.78 6.46 2.57
CA LEU A 162 -18.46 5.62 1.59
C LEU A 162 -18.95 4.32 2.24
N ILE A 163 -18.08 3.64 2.95
CA ILE A 163 -18.38 2.37 3.60
C ILE A 163 -19.20 2.59 4.87
N GLY A 164 -18.93 3.63 5.66
CA GLY A 164 -19.66 3.97 6.88
C GLY A 164 -21.01 4.64 6.65
N GLY A 165 -21.22 5.23 5.47
CA GLY A 165 -22.52 5.78 5.02
C GLY A 165 -23.39 4.78 4.28
N VAL A 166 -22.79 3.68 3.83
CA VAL A 166 -23.49 2.53 3.25
C VAL A 166 -23.49 1.48 4.34
N ALA A 167 -24.67 1.18 4.83
CA ALA A 167 -24.99 0.34 5.99
C ALA A 167 -24.00 -0.80 6.27
N PRO A 168 -23.82 -1.20 7.54
CA PRO A 168 -23.01 -2.38 7.94
C PRO A 168 -23.29 -3.62 7.09
N GLU A 169 -24.48 -3.72 6.53
CA GLU A 169 -24.92 -4.76 5.60
C GLU A 169 -24.05 -4.86 4.33
N LEU A 170 -23.53 -3.74 3.79
CA LEU A 170 -22.65 -3.80 2.62
C LEU A 170 -21.26 -4.36 2.98
N LEU A 171 -20.76 -4.08 4.16
CA LEU A 171 -19.53 -4.70 4.65
C LEU A 171 -19.71 -6.22 4.82
N ASP A 172 -20.90 -6.65 5.24
CA ASP A 172 -21.21 -8.07 5.35
C ASP A 172 -21.45 -8.74 3.99
N ILE A 173 -22.02 -8.03 3.03
CA ILE A 173 -22.11 -8.48 1.64
C ILE A 173 -20.71 -8.57 1.03
N ILE A 174 -19.88 -7.55 1.19
CA ILE A 174 -18.49 -7.57 0.75
C ILE A 174 -17.74 -8.76 1.36
N ARG A 175 -17.90 -9.02 2.63
CA ARG A 175 -17.26 -10.16 3.33
C ARG A 175 -17.76 -11.51 2.84
N ARG A 176 -19.02 -11.63 2.44
CA ARG A 176 -19.66 -12.90 2.03
C ARG A 176 -19.51 -13.16 0.53
N GLU A 177 -19.61 -12.11 -0.30
CA GLU A 177 -19.66 -12.21 -1.75
C GLU A 177 -18.31 -12.05 -2.44
N VAL A 178 -17.33 -11.41 -1.75
CA VAL A 178 -15.96 -11.33 -2.28
C VAL A 178 -15.21 -12.62 -1.94
N ALA A 179 -15.64 -13.71 -2.59
CA ALA A 179 -15.03 -15.03 -2.38
C ALA A 179 -13.85 -15.30 -3.32
N ASP A 180 -13.74 -14.54 -4.42
CA ASP A 180 -12.74 -14.74 -5.46
C ASP A 180 -12.00 -13.44 -5.84
N ARG A 181 -10.81 -13.62 -6.40
CA ARG A 181 -9.94 -12.53 -6.82
C ARG A 181 -10.57 -11.60 -7.88
N PRO A 182 -11.22 -12.08 -8.97
CA PRO A 182 -11.83 -11.19 -9.95
C PRO A 182 -12.90 -10.25 -9.37
N THR A 183 -13.67 -10.73 -8.39
CA THR A 183 -14.66 -9.91 -7.68
C THR A 183 -13.96 -8.88 -6.77
N ALA A 184 -12.88 -9.28 -6.08
CA ALA A 184 -12.06 -8.38 -5.29
C ALA A 184 -11.39 -7.29 -6.12
N GLU A 185 -10.92 -7.61 -7.32
CA GLU A 185 -10.32 -6.66 -8.26
C GLU A 185 -11.33 -5.60 -8.71
N ARG A 186 -12.55 -6.00 -9.06
CA ARG A 186 -13.63 -5.06 -9.40
C ARG A 186 -13.98 -4.16 -8.23
N LEU A 187 -14.17 -4.73 -7.04
CA LEU A 187 -14.48 -3.96 -5.85
C LEU A 187 -13.35 -2.96 -5.50
N ALA A 188 -12.10 -3.38 -5.55
CA ALA A 188 -10.96 -2.49 -5.29
C ALA A 188 -10.93 -1.32 -6.28
N LYS A 189 -11.21 -1.58 -7.56
CA LYS A 189 -11.35 -0.56 -8.59
C LYS A 189 -12.46 0.42 -8.25
N ASP A 190 -13.67 -0.08 -7.98
CA ASP A 190 -14.84 0.75 -7.70
C ASP A 190 -14.64 1.62 -6.45
N LEU A 191 -14.00 1.08 -5.40
CA LEU A 191 -13.65 1.82 -4.19
C LEU A 191 -12.59 2.91 -4.45
N CYS A 192 -11.57 2.63 -5.28
CA CYS A 192 -10.59 3.64 -5.69
C CYS A 192 -11.26 4.76 -6.48
N GLU A 193 -12.09 4.44 -7.46
CA GLU A 193 -12.79 5.41 -8.30
C GLU A 193 -13.77 6.25 -7.48
N ALA A 194 -14.55 5.63 -6.61
CA ALA A 194 -15.50 6.32 -5.74
C ALA A 194 -14.79 7.22 -4.71
N GLY A 195 -13.70 6.74 -4.09
CA GLY A 195 -12.87 7.54 -3.19
C GLY A 195 -12.27 8.77 -3.87
N LEU A 196 -11.89 8.64 -5.14
CA LEU A 196 -11.38 9.74 -5.96
C LEU A 196 -12.49 10.71 -6.38
N ALA A 197 -13.66 10.21 -6.76
CA ALA A 197 -14.82 11.02 -7.17
C ALA A 197 -15.34 11.90 -6.04
N LEU A 198 -15.40 11.41 -4.81
CA LEU A 198 -15.81 12.18 -3.63
C LEU A 198 -14.86 13.36 -3.34
N ARG A 199 -13.61 13.28 -3.74
CA ARG A 199 -12.60 14.33 -3.52
C ARG A 199 -12.47 15.31 -4.66
N ASN A 200 -12.91 14.93 -5.84
CA ASN A 200 -12.80 15.73 -7.03
C ASN A 200 -14.16 15.87 -7.73
N PRO A 201 -15.03 16.77 -7.24
CA PRO A 201 -16.36 16.99 -7.82
C PRO A 201 -16.33 17.45 -9.30
N ARG A 202 -15.15 17.73 -9.87
CA ARG A 202 -14.98 18.12 -11.27
C ARG A 202 -14.83 16.93 -12.23
N GLY A 203 -15.01 15.69 -11.76
CA GLY A 203 -15.09 14.50 -12.62
C GLY A 203 -13.79 14.06 -13.27
N VAL A 204 -12.64 14.49 -12.77
CA VAL A 204 -11.34 13.98 -13.26
C VAL A 204 -11.10 12.60 -12.67
N VAL A 205 -11.18 11.57 -13.50
CA VAL A 205 -10.82 10.21 -13.14
C VAL A 205 -9.29 10.10 -13.15
N PHE A 206 -8.71 9.75 -11.99
CA PHE A 206 -7.27 9.49 -11.89
C PHE A 206 -6.98 8.02 -12.15
N PRO A 207 -5.85 7.68 -12.81
CA PRO A 207 -5.45 6.29 -12.96
C PRO A 207 -5.23 5.65 -11.58
N TYR A 208 -5.52 4.38 -11.49
CA TYR A 208 -5.25 3.55 -10.31
C TYR A 208 -4.32 2.40 -10.70
N HIS A 209 -3.62 1.87 -9.70
CA HIS A 209 -2.76 0.69 -9.86
C HIS A 209 -3.39 -0.47 -9.09
N LEU A 210 -3.46 -1.61 -9.73
CA LEU A 210 -4.04 -2.82 -9.17
C LEU A 210 -3.08 -3.98 -9.39
N LEU A 211 -2.87 -4.79 -8.38
CA LEU A 211 -2.08 -6.01 -8.42
C LEU A 211 -2.83 -7.13 -7.70
N GLY A 212 -3.19 -8.16 -8.45
CA GLY A 212 -3.68 -9.40 -7.89
C GLY A 212 -2.51 -10.34 -7.58
N ILE A 213 -2.47 -10.87 -6.36
CA ILE A 213 -1.48 -11.83 -5.89
C ILE A 213 -2.17 -13.19 -5.77
N ALA A 214 -1.77 -14.15 -6.61
CA ALA A 214 -2.20 -15.53 -6.55
C ALA A 214 -1.08 -16.42 -6.01
N LYS A 215 -1.49 -17.59 -5.49
CA LYS A 215 -0.54 -18.62 -5.05
C LYS A 215 0.19 -19.23 -6.22
#